data_c031e93626664d453ac03934a545b12c
#
_entry.id   c031e93626664d453ac03934a545b12c
#
_cell.length_a   1.000
_cell.length_b   1.000
_cell.length_c   1.000
_cell.angle_alpha   90.00
_cell.angle_beta   90.00
_cell.angle_gamma   90.00
#
_symmetry.space_group_name_H-M   'P 1'
#
loop_
_entity.id
_entity.type
_entity.pdbx_description
1 polymer ?
#
loop_
_entity_poly.entity_id
_entity_poly.type
_entity_poly.pdbx_seq_one_letter_code
_entity_poly.pdbx_strand_id
1 'polypeptide(L)'
;MEPGHIDGLDGRVLGTPDSADGPCSALVPDADRPASDTALLLARTRQLDESQVAEWELPAEAVTVGRARELATGRLAAWGLEELSFATELVVSELVTNAVRYGGGPLRLRLIRDRTLLCEVADTGHTSPHLRHSAEDDEGGRGLFIVAQLVQRWGTRYTPAGKTIWTEQAFPPAEFD
;
A
#
# COMPACT_ATOMS: atom_id res chain seq x y z
N MET A 1 22.66 11.94 24.40
CA MET A 1 22.20 10.56 24.10
C MET A 1 21.99 10.54 22.60
N GLU A 2 23.00 10.09 21.84
CA GLU A 2 22.96 10.04 20.37
C GLU A 2 22.06 8.89 19.91
N PRO A 3 21.25 9.06 18.83
CA PRO A 3 20.46 7.97 18.27
C PRO A 3 21.41 6.96 17.61
N GLY A 4 21.38 5.73 18.07
CA GLY A 4 22.17 4.64 17.53
C GLY A 4 21.89 4.41 16.05
N HIS A 5 22.94 4.52 15.27
CA HIS A 5 22.98 4.21 13.85
C HIS A 5 22.80 2.70 13.69
N ILE A 6 21.70 2.28 13.01
CA ILE A 6 21.50 0.87 12.66
C ILE A 6 22.19 0.67 11.31
N ASP A 7 23.46 0.25 11.36
CA ASP A 7 24.20 -0.23 10.18
C ASP A 7 23.81 -1.67 9.87
N GLY A 8 23.37 -1.89 8.62
CA GLY A 8 23.38 -3.20 7.98
C GLY A 8 22.17 -4.10 8.26
N LEU A 9 21.04 -3.85 7.61
CA LEU A 9 20.11 -4.94 7.28
C LEU A 9 20.67 -5.73 6.09
N ASP A 10 21.51 -6.72 6.37
CA ASP A 10 21.92 -7.69 5.36
C ASP A 10 20.75 -8.66 5.10
N GLY A 11 19.87 -8.28 4.16
CA GLY A 11 18.79 -9.12 3.68
C GLY A 11 19.33 -10.29 2.84
N ARG A 12 19.61 -11.44 3.43
CA ARG A 12 19.86 -12.66 2.68
C ARG A 12 18.53 -13.23 2.20
N VAL A 13 18.28 -13.16 0.90
CA VAL A 13 17.23 -13.94 0.26
C VAL A 13 17.74 -15.37 0.12
N LEU A 14 17.23 -16.27 0.95
CA LEU A 14 17.47 -17.70 0.82
C LEU A 14 16.48 -18.26 -0.20
N GLY A 15 16.98 -18.99 -1.20
CA GLY A 15 16.14 -19.73 -2.15
C GLY A 15 15.19 -20.69 -1.43
N THR A 16 14.02 -20.95 -2.02
CA THR A 16 12.90 -21.72 -1.47
C THR A 16 13.35 -23.07 -0.87
N PRO A 17 13.32 -23.24 0.45
CA PRO A 17 13.38 -24.59 1.04
C PRO A 17 11.97 -25.16 1.14
N ASP A 18 11.83 -26.43 0.80
CA ASP A 18 10.57 -27.19 0.87
C ASP A 18 10.00 -27.35 2.30
N SER A 19 10.73 -26.95 3.34
CA SER A 19 10.24 -26.93 4.72
C SER A 19 10.74 -25.72 5.50
N ALA A 20 9.86 -25.15 6.34
CA ALA A 20 10.17 -24.00 7.18
C ALA A 20 11.16 -24.33 8.34
N ASP A 21 11.41 -25.59 8.63
CA ASP A 21 12.20 -26.04 9.79
C ASP A 21 13.71 -26.12 9.51
N GLY A 22 14.12 -26.16 8.24
CA GLY A 22 15.53 -26.36 7.86
C GLY A 22 16.47 -25.13 7.99
N PRO A 23 16.03 -23.90 7.66
CA PRO A 23 16.95 -22.77 7.63
C PRO A 23 17.13 -22.02 8.95
N CYS A 24 16.26 -22.23 9.95
CA CYS A 24 16.33 -21.47 11.20
C CYS A 24 17.60 -21.72 12.00
N SER A 25 18.09 -22.96 12.05
CA SER A 25 19.31 -23.31 12.81
C SER A 25 20.60 -22.77 12.16
N ALA A 26 20.59 -22.52 10.85
CA ALA A 26 21.75 -21.98 10.14
C ALA A 26 21.86 -20.44 10.22
N LEU A 27 20.79 -19.75 10.68
CA LEU A 27 20.71 -18.30 10.76
C LEU A 27 20.89 -17.76 12.18
N VAL A 28 20.83 -18.62 13.21
CA VAL A 28 21.06 -18.22 14.59
C VAL A 28 22.58 -18.13 14.80
N PRO A 29 23.14 -16.96 15.20
CA PRO A 29 24.55 -16.85 15.53
C PRO A 29 24.93 -17.80 16.67
N ASP A 30 26.14 -18.33 16.60
CA ASP A 30 26.70 -19.25 17.61
C ASP A 30 26.60 -18.62 19.03
N ALA A 31 26.15 -19.40 19.99
CA ALA A 31 25.79 -18.94 21.34
C ALA A 31 26.97 -18.37 22.16
N ASP A 32 28.18 -18.38 21.60
CA ASP A 32 29.42 -17.90 22.25
C ASP A 32 29.77 -16.42 21.95
N ARG A 33 28.89 -15.65 21.28
CA ARG A 33 29.11 -14.22 21.13
C ARG A 33 28.46 -13.43 22.25
N PRO A 34 29.16 -12.38 22.78
CA PRO A 34 28.61 -11.55 23.85
C PRO A 34 27.30 -10.90 23.40
N ALA A 35 26.34 -10.91 24.33
CA ALA A 35 24.94 -10.53 24.15
C ALA A 35 24.72 -9.25 23.32
N SER A 36 24.39 -9.41 22.07
CA SER A 36 23.68 -8.42 21.28
C SER A 36 22.25 -8.94 21.07
N ASP A 37 21.25 -8.10 21.30
CA ASP A 37 19.87 -8.45 21.02
C ASP A 37 19.73 -8.77 19.54
N THR A 38 19.34 -9.99 19.22
CA THR A 38 19.15 -10.46 17.84
C THR A 38 17.67 -10.71 17.62
N ALA A 39 17.09 -10.09 16.60
CA ALA A 39 15.74 -10.38 16.14
C ALA A 39 15.78 -11.10 14.79
N LEU A 40 15.12 -12.26 14.69
CA LEU A 40 14.98 -13.01 13.45
C LEU A 40 13.52 -12.98 12.99
N LEU A 41 13.27 -12.48 11.78
CA LEU A 41 11.98 -12.56 11.12
C LEU A 41 12.04 -13.54 9.95
N LEU A 42 11.31 -14.65 10.05
CA LEU A 42 11.11 -15.59 8.96
C LEU A 42 9.72 -15.37 8.35
N ALA A 43 9.67 -15.05 7.06
CA ALA A 43 8.41 -14.83 6.35
C ALA A 43 8.33 -15.72 5.11
N ARG A 44 7.22 -16.48 5.00
CA ARG A 44 6.87 -17.20 3.78
C ARG A 44 6.00 -16.30 2.93
N THR A 45 6.49 -15.90 1.76
CA THR A 45 5.78 -15.05 0.82
C THR A 45 5.30 -15.88 -0.38
N ARG A 46 4.23 -15.42 -0.99
CA ARG A 46 3.72 -15.92 -2.27
C ARG A 46 3.97 -14.86 -3.32
N GLN A 47 4.47 -15.25 -4.47
CA GLN A 47 4.51 -14.36 -5.63
C GLN A 47 3.10 -14.21 -6.19
N LEU A 48 2.69 -12.98 -6.43
CA LEU A 48 1.46 -12.69 -7.16
C LEU A 48 1.72 -12.83 -8.66
N ASP A 49 0.72 -13.30 -9.40
CA ASP A 49 0.76 -13.31 -10.85
C ASP A 49 0.72 -11.86 -11.37
N GLU A 50 1.43 -11.58 -12.46
CA GLU A 50 1.47 -10.25 -13.07
C GLU A 50 0.07 -9.77 -13.49
N SER A 51 -0.82 -10.67 -13.86
CA SER A 51 -2.21 -10.35 -14.18
C SER A 51 -3.01 -9.83 -12.98
N GLN A 52 -2.55 -10.10 -11.75
CA GLN A 52 -3.17 -9.66 -10.50
C GLN A 52 -2.71 -8.26 -10.05
N VAL A 53 -1.74 -7.68 -10.73
CA VAL A 53 -1.17 -6.37 -10.38
C VAL A 53 -1.31 -5.42 -11.56
N ALA A 54 -1.68 -4.19 -11.29
CA ALA A 54 -1.65 -3.10 -12.25
C ALA A 54 -1.01 -1.88 -11.60
N GLU A 55 -0.07 -1.26 -12.28
CA GLU A 55 0.69 -0.12 -11.77
C GLU A 55 0.85 0.94 -12.85
N TRP A 56 0.72 2.21 -12.46
CA TRP A 56 0.87 3.36 -13.35
C TRP A 56 1.63 4.47 -12.66
N GLU A 57 2.59 5.05 -13.38
CA GLU A 57 3.20 6.31 -13.00
C GLU A 57 2.39 7.46 -13.61
N LEU A 58 2.09 8.46 -12.80
CA LEU A 58 1.21 9.56 -13.13
C LEU A 58 1.86 10.90 -12.72
N PRO A 59 1.70 11.97 -13.50
CA PRO A 59 2.18 13.30 -13.09
C PRO A 59 1.36 13.84 -11.91
N ALA A 60 1.99 14.69 -11.07
CA ALA A 60 1.30 15.33 -9.95
C ALA A 60 0.51 16.57 -10.41
N GLU A 61 -0.50 16.39 -11.25
CA GLU A 61 -1.32 17.42 -11.84
C GLU A 61 -2.81 17.17 -11.58
N ALA A 62 -3.62 18.22 -11.54
CA ALA A 62 -5.06 18.08 -11.25
C ALA A 62 -5.81 17.18 -12.26
N VAL A 63 -5.41 17.22 -13.53
CA VAL A 63 -5.99 16.37 -14.60
C VAL A 63 -5.76 14.88 -14.35
N THR A 64 -4.72 14.53 -13.58
CA THR A 64 -4.34 13.15 -13.25
C THR A 64 -5.44 12.41 -12.49
N VAL A 65 -6.25 13.12 -11.69
CA VAL A 65 -7.36 12.50 -10.94
C VAL A 65 -8.35 11.80 -11.88
N GLY A 66 -8.76 12.48 -12.97
CA GLY A 66 -9.64 11.88 -13.98
C GLY A 66 -9.01 10.68 -14.65
N ARG A 67 -7.73 10.80 -15.03
CA ARG A 67 -6.99 9.71 -15.67
C ARG A 67 -6.84 8.49 -14.75
N ALA A 68 -6.56 8.71 -13.47
CA ALA A 68 -6.43 7.66 -12.48
C ALA A 68 -7.74 6.85 -12.31
N ARG A 69 -8.90 7.55 -12.31
CA ARG A 69 -10.21 6.89 -12.29
C ARG A 69 -10.43 6.00 -13.50
N GLU A 70 -10.20 6.51 -14.72
CA GLU A 70 -10.33 5.73 -15.95
C GLU A 70 -9.46 4.48 -15.94
N LEU A 71 -8.21 4.59 -15.51
CA LEU A 71 -7.29 3.46 -15.41
C LEU A 71 -7.77 2.42 -14.39
N ALA A 72 -8.23 2.87 -13.23
CA ALA A 72 -8.72 1.99 -12.18
C ALA A 72 -10.00 1.25 -12.62
N THR A 73 -11.01 1.97 -13.11
CA THR A 73 -12.28 1.37 -13.56
C THR A 73 -12.08 0.43 -14.74
N GLY A 74 -11.23 0.80 -15.71
CA GLY A 74 -10.88 -0.08 -16.82
C GLY A 74 -10.17 -1.37 -16.35
N ARG A 75 -9.33 -1.30 -15.33
CA ARG A 75 -8.68 -2.49 -14.77
C ARG A 75 -9.68 -3.35 -13.99
N LEU A 76 -10.57 -2.76 -13.21
CA LEU A 76 -11.61 -3.50 -12.50
C LEU A 76 -12.51 -4.26 -13.48
N ALA A 77 -12.94 -3.63 -14.57
CA ALA A 77 -13.72 -4.29 -15.62
C ALA A 77 -12.95 -5.49 -16.23
N ALA A 78 -11.65 -5.31 -16.51
CA ALA A 78 -10.81 -6.42 -17.01
C ALA A 78 -10.63 -7.56 -16.00
N TRP A 79 -10.84 -7.29 -14.72
CA TRP A 79 -10.80 -8.31 -13.66
C TRP A 79 -12.17 -8.89 -13.30
N GLY A 80 -13.27 -8.41 -13.89
CA GLY A 80 -14.64 -8.80 -13.54
C GLY A 80 -15.05 -8.31 -12.15
N LEU A 81 -14.61 -7.11 -11.76
CA LEU A 81 -14.85 -6.50 -10.46
C LEU A 81 -15.62 -5.18 -10.59
N GLU A 82 -16.53 -5.09 -11.56
CA GLU A 82 -17.32 -3.88 -11.86
C GLU A 82 -18.12 -3.39 -10.67
N GLU A 83 -18.56 -4.29 -9.80
CA GLU A 83 -19.30 -3.95 -8.58
C GLU A 83 -18.51 -3.06 -7.61
N LEU A 84 -17.17 -3.16 -7.63
CA LEU A 84 -16.30 -2.31 -6.83
C LEU A 84 -16.01 -0.95 -7.49
N SER A 85 -16.43 -0.73 -8.74
CA SER A 85 -16.03 0.44 -9.53
C SER A 85 -16.38 1.75 -8.83
N PHE A 86 -17.60 1.89 -8.36
CA PHE A 86 -18.05 3.12 -7.71
C PHE A 86 -17.23 3.45 -6.45
N ALA A 87 -17.06 2.49 -5.56
CA ALA A 87 -16.29 2.70 -4.33
C ALA A 87 -14.81 2.94 -4.61
N THR A 88 -14.22 2.17 -5.54
CA THR A 88 -12.80 2.33 -5.93
C THR A 88 -12.56 3.66 -6.63
N GLU A 89 -13.50 4.13 -7.46
CA GLU A 89 -13.41 5.43 -8.13
C GLU A 89 -13.34 6.58 -7.11
N LEU A 90 -14.17 6.54 -6.07
CA LEU A 90 -14.11 7.52 -4.98
C LEU A 90 -12.79 7.42 -4.21
N VAL A 91 -12.36 6.20 -3.84
CA VAL A 91 -11.09 5.97 -3.15
C VAL A 91 -9.93 6.54 -3.96
N VAL A 92 -9.82 6.19 -5.24
CA VAL A 92 -8.76 6.67 -6.14
C VAL A 92 -8.80 8.19 -6.27
N SER A 93 -10.00 8.77 -6.42
CA SER A 93 -10.16 10.23 -6.51
C SER A 93 -9.60 10.94 -5.28
N GLU A 94 -9.94 10.48 -4.09
CA GLU A 94 -9.50 11.08 -2.84
C GLU A 94 -8.00 10.89 -2.61
N LEU A 95 -7.48 9.68 -2.81
CA LEU A 95 -6.06 9.40 -2.60
C LEU A 95 -5.18 10.15 -3.59
N VAL A 96 -5.55 10.19 -4.87
CA VAL A 96 -4.78 10.91 -5.90
C VAL A 96 -4.90 12.42 -5.70
N THR A 97 -6.07 12.95 -5.33
CA THR A 97 -6.23 14.38 -4.99
C THR A 97 -5.33 14.77 -3.81
N ASN A 98 -5.27 13.94 -2.77
CA ASN A 98 -4.37 14.14 -1.64
C ASN A 98 -2.89 14.15 -2.06
N ALA A 99 -2.50 13.21 -2.90
CA ALA A 99 -1.14 13.12 -3.39
C ALA A 99 -0.76 14.33 -4.27
N VAL A 100 -1.66 14.79 -5.15
CA VAL A 100 -1.45 15.99 -5.96
C VAL A 100 -1.33 17.25 -5.10
N ARG A 101 -2.19 17.39 -4.06
CA ARG A 101 -2.21 18.59 -3.21
C ARG A 101 -1.07 18.66 -2.20
N TYR A 102 -0.67 17.51 -1.65
CA TYR A 102 0.19 17.45 -0.46
C TYR A 102 1.42 16.57 -0.62
N GLY A 103 1.52 15.79 -1.70
CA GLY A 103 2.58 14.82 -1.90
C GLY A 103 3.75 15.37 -2.71
N GLY A 104 3.48 15.92 -3.87
CA GLY A 104 4.50 16.33 -4.85
C GLY A 104 5.13 15.14 -5.61
N GLY A 105 5.94 15.47 -6.64
CA GLY A 105 6.65 14.51 -7.47
C GLY A 105 5.72 13.66 -8.36
N PRO A 106 6.26 12.69 -9.09
CA PRO A 106 5.44 11.72 -9.79
C PRO A 106 4.69 10.85 -8.79
N LEU A 107 3.44 10.55 -9.11
CA LEU A 107 2.58 9.66 -8.33
C LEU A 107 2.64 8.26 -8.90
N ARG A 108 2.49 7.25 -8.05
CA ARG A 108 2.33 5.88 -8.48
C ARG A 108 1.02 5.33 -7.91
N LEU A 109 0.09 5.02 -8.84
CA LEU A 109 -1.14 4.30 -8.53
C LEU A 109 -0.90 2.81 -8.77
N ARG A 110 -1.27 1.97 -7.80
CA ARG A 110 -1.21 0.52 -7.93
C ARG A 110 -2.49 -0.13 -7.44
N LEU A 111 -3.00 -1.08 -8.21
CA LEU A 111 -4.10 -1.96 -7.83
C LEU A 111 -3.58 -3.39 -7.76
N ILE A 112 -4.00 -4.12 -6.74
CA ILE A 112 -3.63 -5.53 -6.54
C ILE A 112 -4.89 -6.32 -6.23
N ARG A 113 -5.18 -7.33 -7.06
CA ARG A 113 -6.25 -8.30 -6.87
C ARG A 113 -5.68 -9.56 -6.22
N ASP A 114 -5.91 -9.73 -4.92
CA ASP A 114 -5.53 -10.95 -4.21
C ASP A 114 -6.76 -11.54 -3.49
N ARG A 115 -6.80 -11.54 -2.18
CA ARG A 115 -7.96 -11.93 -1.37
C ARG A 115 -8.96 -10.79 -1.22
N THR A 116 -8.49 -9.61 -1.44
CA THR A 116 -9.18 -8.32 -1.43
C THR A 116 -8.64 -7.49 -2.58
N LEU A 117 -9.29 -6.38 -2.88
CA LEU A 117 -8.74 -5.36 -3.75
C LEU A 117 -7.91 -4.39 -2.90
N LEU A 118 -6.60 -4.33 -3.13
CA LEU A 118 -5.76 -3.27 -2.57
C LEU A 118 -5.60 -2.15 -3.60
N CYS A 119 -5.73 -0.91 -3.12
CA CYS A 119 -5.39 0.29 -3.87
C CYS A 119 -4.31 1.04 -3.11
N GLU A 120 -3.20 1.34 -3.78
CA GLU A 120 -2.07 2.08 -3.22
C GLU A 120 -1.79 3.32 -4.07
N VAL A 121 -1.61 4.47 -3.41
CA VAL A 121 -1.11 5.69 -4.05
C VAL A 121 0.15 6.13 -3.32
N ALA A 122 1.27 6.14 -4.03
CA ALA A 122 2.55 6.60 -3.53
C ALA A 122 2.88 7.98 -4.08
N ASP A 123 3.46 8.83 -3.25
CA ASP A 123 3.96 10.16 -3.58
C ASP A 123 5.29 10.44 -2.86
N THR A 124 5.99 11.50 -3.27
CA THR A 124 7.31 11.86 -2.69
C THR A 124 7.21 12.73 -1.44
N GLY A 125 6.00 13.07 -0.98
CA GLY A 125 5.80 13.91 0.21
C GLY A 125 5.94 13.12 1.50
N HIS A 126 6.37 13.81 2.55
CA HIS A 126 6.52 13.24 3.90
C HIS A 126 5.44 13.75 4.88
N THR A 127 4.49 14.55 4.38
CA THR A 127 3.40 15.09 5.22
C THR A 127 2.42 13.98 5.58
N SER A 128 2.17 13.82 6.87
CA SER A 128 1.18 12.87 7.39
C SER A 128 -0.22 13.21 6.85
N PRO A 129 -0.97 12.25 6.31
CA PRO A 129 -2.37 12.49 6.00
C PRO A 129 -3.11 12.70 7.32
N HIS A 130 -3.69 13.88 7.51
CA HIS A 130 -4.50 14.16 8.70
C HIS A 130 -5.95 13.81 8.43
N LEU A 131 -6.50 12.90 9.24
CA LEU A 131 -7.95 12.79 9.45
C LEU A 131 -8.38 14.06 10.21
N ARG A 132 -8.62 15.16 9.49
CA ARG A 132 -9.26 16.30 10.12
C ARG A 132 -10.76 16.04 10.20
N HIS A 133 -11.29 15.98 11.40
CA HIS A 133 -12.68 16.37 11.62
C HIS A 133 -12.70 17.87 11.37
N SER A 134 -12.93 18.27 10.11
CA SER A 134 -13.02 19.69 9.78
C SER A 134 -14.25 20.27 10.45
N ALA A 135 -14.05 21.33 11.24
CA ALA A 135 -15.07 22.34 11.49
C ALA A 135 -15.60 22.83 10.11
N GLU A 136 -16.83 23.17 10.04
CA GLU A 136 -17.77 23.32 8.92
C GLU A 136 -17.31 24.05 7.64
N ASP A 137 -16.07 24.56 7.53
CA ASP A 137 -15.65 25.47 6.45
C ASP A 137 -14.54 24.94 5.53
N ASP A 138 -14.02 23.71 5.68
CA ASP A 138 -12.90 23.23 4.87
C ASP A 138 -13.30 22.00 4.02
N GLU A 139 -13.61 22.22 2.73
CA GLU A 139 -13.90 21.15 1.75
C GLU A 139 -12.75 20.13 1.60
N GLY A 140 -11.55 20.45 2.13
CA GLY A 140 -10.33 19.65 1.98
C GLY A 140 -10.12 18.52 2.98
N GLY A 141 -10.92 18.39 4.05
CA GLY A 141 -10.65 17.45 5.16
C GLY A 141 -11.48 16.16 5.17
N ARG A 142 -12.51 16.06 4.33
CA ARG A 142 -13.47 14.94 4.34
C ARG A 142 -13.06 13.73 3.52
N GLY A 143 -12.09 13.85 2.63
CA GLY A 143 -11.74 12.81 1.68
C GLY A 143 -11.32 11.49 2.31
N LEU A 144 -10.38 11.51 3.26
CA LEU A 144 -9.96 10.30 3.97
C LEU A 144 -11.05 9.74 4.90
N PHE A 145 -11.97 10.58 5.37
CA PHE A 145 -13.13 10.10 6.12
C PHE A 145 -14.08 9.32 5.22
N ILE A 146 -14.31 9.79 3.99
CA ILE A 146 -15.10 9.08 2.96
C ILE A 146 -14.40 7.76 2.61
N VAL A 147 -13.09 7.78 2.38
CA VAL A 147 -12.31 6.56 2.12
C VAL A 147 -12.50 5.55 3.24
N ALA A 148 -12.38 5.97 4.51
CA ALA A 148 -12.53 5.10 5.67
C ALA A 148 -13.92 4.43 5.77
N GLN A 149 -14.96 5.01 5.18
CA GLN A 149 -16.31 4.42 5.12
C GLN A 149 -16.48 3.40 4.00
N LEU A 150 -15.65 3.47 2.96
CA LEU A 150 -15.76 2.66 1.75
C LEU A 150 -14.83 1.42 1.75
N VAL A 151 -13.92 1.35 2.71
CA VAL A 151 -12.89 0.31 2.74
C VAL A 151 -12.89 -0.43 4.08
N GLN A 152 -12.42 -1.68 4.07
CA GLN A 152 -12.29 -2.46 5.30
C GLN A 152 -11.13 -1.98 6.16
N ARG A 153 -10.03 -1.63 5.52
CA ARG A 153 -8.81 -1.14 6.17
C ARG A 153 -8.10 -0.13 5.27
N TRP A 154 -7.39 0.75 5.89
CA TRP A 154 -6.49 1.67 5.21
C TRP A 154 -5.33 2.06 6.13
N GLY A 155 -4.28 2.59 5.56
CA GLY A 155 -3.14 3.06 6.33
C GLY A 155 -2.12 3.80 5.49
N THR A 156 -1.05 4.25 6.15
CA THR A 156 0.06 4.94 5.51
C THR A 156 1.36 4.23 5.83
N ARG A 157 2.20 4.06 4.82
CA ARG A 157 3.55 3.56 4.93
C ARG A 157 4.52 4.65 4.49
N TYR A 158 5.52 4.95 5.30
CA TYR A 158 6.57 5.91 5.00
C TYR A 158 7.84 5.20 4.59
N THR A 159 8.54 5.78 3.62
CA THR A 159 9.85 5.35 3.15
C THR A 159 10.76 6.57 2.99
N PRO A 160 12.08 6.42 2.85
CA PRO A 160 12.95 7.54 2.53
C PRO A 160 12.58 8.28 1.23
N ALA A 161 11.88 7.60 0.31
CA ALA A 161 11.46 8.16 -0.98
C ALA A 161 10.11 8.89 -0.94
N GLY A 162 9.37 8.84 0.19
CA GLY A 162 8.05 9.45 0.32
C GLY A 162 7.09 8.59 1.13
N LYS A 163 5.80 8.69 0.84
CA LYS A 163 4.77 7.90 1.51
C LYS A 163 3.90 7.13 0.52
N THR A 164 3.26 6.08 1.01
CA THR A 164 2.21 5.34 0.31
C THR A 164 0.98 5.28 1.20
N ILE A 165 -0.16 5.75 0.70
CA ILE A 165 -1.46 5.51 1.33
C ILE A 165 -2.05 4.29 0.64
N TRP A 166 -2.51 3.33 1.44
CA TRP A 166 -3.09 2.10 0.94
C TRP A 166 -4.48 1.86 1.53
N THR A 167 -5.32 1.18 0.77
CA THR A 167 -6.67 0.79 1.16
C THR A 167 -6.93 -0.67 0.78
N GLU A 168 -7.85 -1.31 1.49
CA GLU A 168 -8.25 -2.69 1.28
C GLU A 168 -9.76 -2.80 1.23
N GLN A 169 -10.31 -3.28 0.12
CA GLN A 169 -11.74 -3.46 -0.11
C GLN A 169 -12.04 -4.96 -0.24
N ALA A 170 -13.09 -5.43 0.45
CA ALA A 170 -13.56 -6.80 0.28
C ALA A 170 -14.14 -7.00 -1.12
N PHE A 171 -13.99 -8.21 -1.64
CA PHE A 171 -14.82 -8.62 -2.76
C PHE A 171 -16.25 -8.85 -2.29
N PRO A 172 -17.25 -8.54 -3.12
CA PRO A 172 -18.62 -8.90 -2.82
C PRO A 172 -18.73 -10.42 -2.59
N PRO A 173 -19.63 -10.87 -1.71
CA PRO A 173 -19.87 -12.29 -1.56
C PRO A 173 -20.27 -12.88 -2.93
N ALA A 174 -19.69 -14.04 -3.28
CA ALA A 174 -20.11 -14.73 -4.49
C ALA A 174 -21.62 -15.00 -4.38
N GLU A 175 -22.41 -14.47 -5.32
CA GLU A 175 -23.81 -14.86 -5.44
C GLU A 175 -23.82 -16.34 -5.81
N PHE A 176 -24.31 -17.16 -4.90
CA PHE A 176 -24.57 -18.57 -5.19
C PHE A 176 -25.87 -18.63 -6.01
N ASP A 177 -25.74 -18.86 -7.30
CA ASP A 177 -26.85 -19.28 -8.16
C ASP A 177 -27.34 -20.71 -7.81
#